data_aeeb50562915389f6024739387491a61
#
_entry.id   aeeb50562915389f6024739387491a61
#
_cell.length_a   1.000
_cell.length_b   1.000
_cell.length_c   1.000
_cell.angle_alpha   90.00
_cell.angle_beta   90.00
_cell.angle_gamma   90.00
#
_symmetry.space_group_name_H-M   'P 1'
#
loop_
_entity.id
_entity.type
_entity.pdbx_description
1 polymer ?
#
loop_
_entity_poly.entity_id
_entity_poly.type
_entity_poly.pdbx_seq_one_letter_code
_entity_poly.pdbx_strand_id
1 'polypeptide(L)'
;MKNNEYFKMIFLLMKKYKVHFLFVFSLIIALSEFILAIKMDVLISTLSSGKNEKFFFIAGMLVILCIIIGKLKSVLGKKIEMKEKECCQLISDDLIKNIEKIPFRKFEDDGEGGWITLLLSDVNTLSSVVSYVSVSLLSGIVSFVSAMFFGFFTSPVL
;
A
#
# COMPACT_ATOMS: atom_id res chain seq x y z
N MET A 1 23.88 9.86 7.01
CA MET A 1 23.23 9.53 8.29
C MET A 1 21.76 9.97 8.40
N LYS A 2 21.26 10.98 7.68
CA LYS A 2 19.85 11.44 7.74
C LYS A 2 18.79 10.43 7.32
N ASN A 3 19.05 9.54 6.32
CA ASN A 3 18.02 8.63 5.78
C ASN A 3 17.49 7.61 6.81
N ASN A 4 18.32 7.18 7.77
CA ASN A 4 17.93 6.19 8.76
C ASN A 4 16.93 6.75 9.80
N GLU A 5 16.97 8.05 10.05
CA GLU A 5 16.05 8.72 10.98
C GLU A 5 14.65 8.88 10.38
N TYR A 6 14.55 9.17 9.07
CA TYR A 6 13.26 9.25 8.37
C TYR A 6 12.55 7.90 8.33
N PHE A 7 13.26 6.82 8.01
CA PHE A 7 12.69 5.48 8.03
C PHE A 7 12.20 5.07 9.43
N LYS A 8 12.98 5.39 10.46
CA LYS A 8 12.60 5.12 11.85
C LYS A 8 11.36 5.92 12.26
N MET A 9 11.27 7.17 11.82
CA MET A 9 10.11 8.03 12.07
C MET A 9 8.85 7.53 11.37
N ILE A 10 8.94 7.14 10.09
CA ILE A 10 7.82 6.56 9.35
C ILE A 10 7.36 5.27 10.01
N PHE A 11 8.27 4.39 10.42
CA PHE A 11 7.94 3.14 11.09
C PHE A 11 7.24 3.36 12.44
N LEU A 12 7.68 4.36 13.21
CA LEU A 12 7.02 4.76 14.46
C LEU A 12 5.61 5.30 14.21
N LEU A 13 5.42 6.09 13.15
CA LEU A 13 4.10 6.57 12.74
C LEU A 13 3.20 5.41 12.32
N MET A 14 3.68 4.48 11.52
CA MET A 14 2.93 3.28 11.13
C MET A 14 2.47 2.47 12.35
N LYS A 15 3.31 2.34 13.36
CA LYS A 15 2.98 1.65 14.62
C LYS A 15 1.96 2.45 15.43
N LYS A 16 2.14 3.77 15.56
CA LYS A 16 1.23 4.67 16.29
C LYS A 16 -0.19 4.62 15.70
N TYR A 17 -0.32 4.63 14.38
CA TYR A 17 -1.61 4.65 13.68
C TYR A 17 -2.14 3.27 13.27
N LYS A 18 -1.50 2.18 13.76
CA LYS A 18 -1.94 0.78 13.52
C LYS A 18 -2.10 0.42 12.03
N VAL A 19 -1.24 0.94 11.17
CA VAL A 19 -1.30 0.73 9.70
C VAL A 19 -0.70 -0.62 9.29
N HIS A 20 0.04 -1.30 10.18
CA HIS A 20 0.69 -2.59 9.91
C HIS A 20 -0.27 -3.68 9.41
N PHE A 21 -1.55 -3.63 9.80
CA PHE A 21 -2.56 -4.57 9.32
C PHE A 21 -2.80 -4.45 7.80
N LEU A 22 -2.78 -3.23 7.27
CA LEU A 22 -2.93 -2.99 5.83
C LEU A 22 -1.76 -3.57 5.03
N PHE A 23 -0.56 -3.54 5.61
CA PHE A 23 0.62 -4.17 5.01
C PHE A 23 0.45 -5.69 4.86
N VAL A 24 0.02 -6.39 5.89
CA VAL A 24 -0.22 -7.84 5.83
C VAL A 24 -1.27 -8.16 4.76
N PHE A 25 -2.32 -7.34 4.65
CA PHE A 25 -3.37 -7.53 3.65
C PHE A 25 -2.86 -7.30 2.22
N SER A 26 -2.00 -6.28 2.01
CA SER A 26 -1.38 -6.03 0.71
C SER A 26 -0.42 -7.14 0.29
N LEU A 27 0.28 -7.74 1.25
CA LEU A 27 1.17 -8.88 1.02
C LEU A 27 0.39 -10.13 0.54
N ILE A 28 -0.78 -10.40 1.14
CA ILE A 28 -1.66 -11.48 0.70
C ILE A 28 -2.11 -11.28 -0.75
N ILE A 29 -2.46 -10.04 -1.12
CA ILE A 29 -2.86 -9.70 -2.49
C ILE A 29 -1.69 -9.91 -3.46
N ALA A 30 -0.48 -9.43 -3.12
CA ALA A 30 0.71 -9.61 -3.94
C ALA A 30 1.05 -11.09 -4.18
N LEU A 31 0.94 -11.94 -3.14
CA LEU A 31 1.11 -13.39 -3.29
C LEU A 31 0.03 -14.02 -4.18
N SER A 32 -1.22 -13.55 -4.09
CA SER A 32 -2.31 -14.02 -4.95
C SER A 32 -2.06 -13.67 -6.43
N GLU A 33 -1.50 -12.50 -6.72
CA GLU A 33 -1.10 -12.09 -8.07
C GLU A 33 0.05 -12.95 -8.61
N PHE A 34 0.99 -13.32 -7.76
CA PHE A 34 2.06 -14.23 -8.14
C PHE A 34 1.53 -15.61 -8.51
N ILE A 35 0.58 -16.17 -7.74
CA ILE A 35 -0.09 -17.44 -8.07
C ILE A 35 -0.83 -17.31 -9.41
N LEU A 36 -1.48 -16.18 -9.66
CA LEU A 36 -2.16 -15.91 -10.92
C LEU A 36 -1.19 -15.94 -12.11
N ALA A 37 -0.01 -15.32 -11.98
CA ALA A 37 1.02 -15.33 -13.01
C ALA A 37 1.49 -16.75 -13.35
N ILE A 38 1.75 -17.59 -12.34
CA ILE A 38 2.12 -19.02 -12.56
C ILE A 38 1.01 -19.78 -13.30
N LYS A 39 -0.25 -19.55 -12.93
CA LYS A 39 -1.38 -20.25 -13.57
C LYS A 39 -1.63 -19.77 -15.01
N MET A 40 -1.28 -18.52 -15.34
CA MET A 40 -1.31 -18.02 -16.72
C MET A 40 -0.28 -18.74 -17.60
N ASP A 41 0.92 -19.00 -17.10
CA ASP A 41 1.93 -19.76 -17.81
C ASP A 41 1.45 -21.21 -18.12
N VAL A 42 0.83 -21.86 -17.13
CA VAL A 42 0.19 -23.20 -17.32
C VAL A 42 -0.93 -23.14 -18.35
N LEU A 43 -1.71 -22.07 -18.40
CA LEU A 43 -2.77 -21.89 -19.40
C LEU A 43 -2.18 -21.83 -20.82
N ILE A 44 -1.13 -21.04 -21.01
CA ILE A 44 -0.45 -20.90 -22.31
C ILE A 44 0.15 -22.24 -22.76
N SER A 45 0.80 -22.98 -21.87
CA SER A 45 1.38 -24.29 -22.17
C SER A 45 0.30 -25.35 -22.50
N THR A 46 -0.86 -25.26 -21.86
CA THR A 46 -2.00 -26.16 -22.12
C THR A 46 -2.62 -25.88 -23.49
N LEU A 47 -2.70 -24.60 -23.87
CA LEU A 47 -3.17 -24.18 -25.20
C LEU A 47 -2.24 -24.71 -26.30
N SER A 48 -0.93 -24.58 -26.13
CA SER A 48 0.06 -25.07 -27.09
C SER A 48 0.04 -26.61 -27.25
N SER A 49 -0.39 -27.33 -26.21
CA SER A 49 -0.49 -28.82 -26.24
C SER A 49 -1.79 -29.34 -26.82
N GLY A 50 -2.72 -28.51 -27.29
CA GLY A 50 -3.98 -28.89 -27.95
C GLY A 50 -5.02 -29.53 -27.03
N LYS A 51 -4.89 -29.46 -25.71
CA LYS A 51 -5.80 -30.07 -24.72
C LYS A 51 -6.96 -29.13 -24.38
N ASN A 52 -7.92 -28.97 -25.29
CA ASN A 52 -8.99 -27.97 -25.18
C ASN A 52 -9.83 -28.06 -23.90
N GLU A 53 -10.18 -29.25 -23.42
CA GLU A 53 -11.00 -29.40 -22.21
C GLU A 53 -10.29 -28.85 -20.96
N LYS A 54 -8.99 -29.15 -20.80
CA LYS A 54 -8.19 -28.66 -19.70
C LYS A 54 -7.98 -27.13 -19.78
N PHE A 55 -7.85 -26.62 -21.00
CA PHE A 55 -7.73 -25.18 -21.24
C PHE A 55 -8.96 -24.43 -20.72
N PHE A 56 -10.18 -24.84 -21.09
CA PHE A 56 -11.40 -24.18 -20.64
C PHE A 56 -11.59 -24.23 -19.12
N PHE A 57 -11.23 -25.35 -18.50
CA PHE A 57 -11.29 -25.50 -17.05
C PHE A 57 -10.32 -24.54 -16.33
N ILE A 58 -9.07 -24.47 -16.78
CA ILE A 58 -8.05 -23.58 -16.20
C ILE A 58 -8.42 -22.11 -16.43
N ALA A 59 -8.91 -21.78 -17.64
CA ALA A 59 -9.35 -20.43 -17.96
C ALA A 59 -10.51 -19.97 -17.06
N GLY A 60 -11.51 -20.83 -16.85
CA GLY A 60 -12.63 -20.54 -15.94
C GLY A 60 -12.16 -20.30 -14.49
N MET A 61 -11.24 -21.13 -14.00
CA MET A 61 -10.65 -20.98 -12.67
C MET A 61 -9.87 -19.68 -12.53
N LEU A 62 -9.13 -19.26 -13.57
CA LEU A 62 -8.40 -17.99 -13.58
C LEU A 62 -9.34 -16.78 -13.56
N VAL A 63 -10.44 -16.80 -14.29
CA VAL A 63 -11.45 -15.73 -14.26
C VAL A 63 -12.01 -15.55 -12.85
N ILE A 64 -12.36 -16.63 -12.18
CA ILE A 64 -12.85 -16.60 -10.79
C ILE A 64 -11.80 -15.99 -9.86
N LEU A 65 -10.55 -16.41 -10.01
CA LEU A 65 -9.43 -15.91 -9.20
C LEU A 65 -9.19 -14.43 -9.44
N CYS A 66 -9.27 -13.92 -10.68
CA CYS A 66 -9.19 -12.51 -11.01
C CYS A 66 -10.31 -11.68 -10.34
N ILE A 67 -11.54 -12.21 -10.35
CA ILE A 67 -12.67 -11.53 -9.68
C ILE A 67 -12.44 -11.45 -8.17
N ILE A 68 -11.95 -12.50 -7.54
CA ILE A 68 -11.64 -12.53 -6.11
C ILE A 68 -10.55 -11.51 -5.78
N ILE A 69 -9.45 -11.50 -6.52
CA ILE A 69 -8.34 -10.54 -6.32
C ILE A 69 -8.84 -9.10 -6.52
N GLY A 70 -9.65 -8.85 -7.55
CA GLY A 70 -10.24 -7.54 -7.80
C GLY A 70 -11.11 -7.04 -6.64
N LYS A 71 -11.94 -7.91 -6.06
CA LYS A 71 -12.74 -7.59 -4.87
C LYS A 71 -11.86 -7.32 -3.64
N LEU A 72 -10.83 -8.14 -3.42
CA LEU A 72 -9.89 -7.92 -2.32
C LEU A 72 -9.16 -6.58 -2.43
N LYS A 73 -8.70 -6.21 -3.64
CA LYS A 73 -8.10 -4.90 -3.92
C LYS A 73 -9.05 -3.75 -3.64
N SER A 74 -10.31 -3.87 -4.06
CA SER A 74 -11.33 -2.85 -3.79
C SER A 74 -11.58 -2.66 -2.29
N VAL A 75 -11.68 -3.75 -1.53
CA VAL A 75 -11.84 -3.70 -0.07
C VAL A 75 -10.61 -3.09 0.60
N LEU A 76 -9.41 -3.48 0.15
CA LEU A 76 -8.17 -2.89 0.66
C LEU A 76 -8.12 -1.39 0.39
N GLY A 77 -8.42 -0.94 -0.83
CA GLY A 77 -8.45 0.48 -1.20
C GLY A 77 -9.35 1.30 -0.30
N LYS A 78 -10.57 0.83 -0.04
CA LYS A 78 -11.49 1.49 0.89
C LYS A 78 -10.93 1.55 2.33
N LYS A 79 -10.29 0.48 2.80
CA LYS A 79 -9.68 0.47 4.14
C LYS A 79 -8.48 1.41 4.24
N ILE A 80 -7.70 1.55 3.19
CA ILE A 80 -6.59 2.52 3.11
C ILE A 80 -7.14 3.93 3.24
N GLU A 81 -8.15 4.28 2.43
CA GLU A 81 -8.78 5.60 2.45
C GLU A 81 -9.37 5.93 3.83
N MET A 82 -10.05 4.96 4.47
CA MET A 82 -10.56 5.15 5.83
C MET A 82 -9.43 5.39 6.84
N LYS A 83 -8.33 4.65 6.75
CA LYS A 83 -7.18 4.81 7.64
C LYS A 83 -6.42 6.11 7.38
N GLU A 84 -6.35 6.57 6.15
CA GLU A 84 -5.79 7.86 5.78
C GLU A 84 -6.56 9.01 6.46
N LYS A 85 -7.88 8.98 6.39
CA LYS A 85 -8.75 9.95 7.06
C LYS A 85 -8.59 9.92 8.60
N GLU A 86 -8.53 8.72 9.18
CA GLU A 86 -8.29 8.54 10.62
C GLU A 86 -6.91 9.09 11.03
N CYS A 87 -5.87 8.80 10.25
CA CYS A 87 -4.53 9.34 10.48
C CYS A 87 -4.52 10.87 10.38
N CYS A 88 -5.15 11.44 9.36
CA CYS A 88 -5.28 12.87 9.17
C CYS A 88 -5.93 13.54 10.40
N GLN A 89 -7.03 12.99 10.88
CA GLN A 89 -7.73 13.49 12.05
C GLN A 89 -6.87 13.42 13.32
N LEU A 90 -6.21 12.29 13.58
CA LEU A 90 -5.35 12.12 14.76
C LEU A 90 -4.14 13.05 14.73
N ILE A 91 -3.53 13.27 13.56
CA ILE A 91 -2.42 14.22 13.40
C ILE A 91 -2.91 15.64 13.63
N SER A 92 -4.07 16.01 13.10
CA SER A 92 -4.68 17.33 13.32
C SER A 92 -4.96 17.56 14.80
N ASP A 93 -5.56 16.59 15.50
CA ASP A 93 -5.84 16.70 16.94
C ASP A 93 -4.57 16.85 17.78
N ASP A 94 -3.51 16.09 17.46
CA ASP A 94 -2.22 16.21 18.15
C ASP A 94 -1.57 17.58 17.89
N LEU A 95 -1.70 18.12 16.66
CA LEU A 95 -1.21 19.47 16.32
C LEU A 95 -1.97 20.56 17.05
N ILE A 96 -3.30 20.52 17.05
CA ILE A 96 -4.15 21.49 17.74
C ILE A 96 -3.78 21.54 19.23
N LYS A 97 -3.67 20.38 19.90
CA LYS A 97 -3.24 20.30 21.30
C LYS A 97 -1.86 20.89 21.57
N ASN A 98 -0.96 20.85 20.59
CA ASN A 98 0.36 21.43 20.72
C ASN A 98 0.34 22.93 20.43
N ILE A 99 -0.49 23.40 19.49
CA ILE A 99 -0.70 24.82 19.18
C ILE A 99 -1.30 25.55 20.40
N GLU A 100 -2.26 24.93 21.09
CA GLU A 100 -2.86 25.49 22.32
C GLU A 100 -1.84 25.82 23.45
N LYS A 101 -0.67 25.15 23.41
CA LYS A 101 0.40 25.37 24.37
C LYS A 101 1.36 26.50 23.94
N ILE A 102 1.24 27.01 22.73
CA ILE A 102 2.11 28.05 22.20
C ILE A 102 1.64 29.43 22.71
N PRO A 103 2.53 30.29 23.22
CA PRO A 103 2.16 31.63 23.62
C PRO A 103 1.60 32.44 22.44
N PHE A 104 0.51 33.16 22.66
CA PHE A 104 -0.22 33.93 21.62
C PHE A 104 0.70 34.87 20.80
N ARG A 105 1.68 35.44 21.43
CA ARG A 105 2.66 36.34 20.78
C ARG A 105 3.44 35.64 19.66
N LYS A 106 3.78 34.35 19.83
CA LYS A 106 4.47 33.57 18.80
C LYS A 106 3.55 33.17 17.64
N PHE A 107 2.26 33.08 17.93
CA PHE A 107 1.23 32.80 16.91
C PHE A 107 1.05 34.02 15.97
N GLU A 108 1.11 35.24 16.49
CA GLU A 108 1.10 36.47 15.69
C GLU A 108 2.33 36.62 14.81
N ASP A 109 3.53 36.32 15.34
CA ASP A 109 4.79 36.45 14.62
C ASP A 109 4.89 35.53 13.38
N ASP A 110 4.37 34.32 13.47
CA ASP A 110 4.38 33.33 12.38
C ASP A 110 3.26 33.54 11.32
N GLY A 111 2.29 34.40 11.62
CA GLY A 111 1.16 34.74 10.78
C GLY A 111 0.10 33.62 10.68
N GLU A 112 -1.18 34.00 10.63
CA GLU A 112 -2.33 33.07 10.59
C GLU A 112 -2.28 32.12 9.39
N GLY A 113 -1.82 32.60 8.22
CA GLY A 113 -1.73 31.81 7.00
C GLY A 113 -0.80 30.60 7.09
N GLY A 114 0.30 30.72 7.84
CA GLY A 114 1.26 29.63 8.07
C GLY A 114 0.62 28.46 8.82
N TRP A 115 -0.13 28.74 9.88
CA TRP A 115 -0.81 27.73 10.70
C TRP A 115 -1.97 27.05 9.95
N ILE A 116 -2.72 27.80 9.15
CA ILE A 116 -3.78 27.26 8.31
C ILE A 116 -3.21 26.30 7.26
N THR A 117 -2.12 26.68 6.60
CA THR A 117 -1.44 25.84 5.62
C THR A 117 -0.93 24.54 6.26
N LEU A 118 -0.32 24.63 7.43
CA LEU A 118 0.17 23.48 8.17
C LEU A 118 -0.96 22.51 8.53
N LEU A 119 -2.08 23.01 9.02
CA LEU A 119 -3.22 22.17 9.41
C LEU A 119 -3.95 21.54 8.22
N LEU A 120 -4.09 22.27 7.12
CA LEU A 120 -4.88 21.80 5.97
C LEU A 120 -4.04 21.06 4.94
N SER A 121 -2.84 21.51 4.62
CA SER A 121 -2.01 20.97 3.55
C SER A 121 -1.00 19.94 4.07
N ASP A 122 -0.20 20.31 5.08
CA ASP A 122 0.91 19.49 5.52
C ASP A 122 0.45 18.23 6.25
N VAL A 123 -0.64 18.33 7.02
CA VAL A 123 -1.27 17.16 7.67
C VAL A 123 -1.82 16.18 6.65
N ASN A 124 -2.51 16.66 5.62
CA ASN A 124 -3.00 15.80 4.55
C ASN A 124 -1.86 15.12 3.80
N THR A 125 -0.80 15.88 3.48
CA THR A 125 0.39 15.34 2.81
C THR A 125 1.06 14.28 3.66
N LEU A 126 1.24 14.51 4.96
CA LEU A 126 1.86 13.55 5.87
C LEU A 126 1.01 12.28 6.00
N SER A 127 -0.30 12.41 6.12
CA SER A 127 -1.24 11.28 6.18
C SER A 127 -1.20 10.42 4.92
N SER A 128 -1.21 11.04 3.75
CA SER A 128 -1.11 10.34 2.46
C SER A 128 0.24 9.64 2.28
N VAL A 129 1.35 10.26 2.69
CA VAL A 129 2.68 9.63 2.67
C VAL A 129 2.71 8.39 3.56
N VAL A 130 2.17 8.45 4.77
CA VAL A 130 2.12 7.30 5.68
C VAL A 130 1.33 6.15 5.05
N SER A 131 0.16 6.42 4.48
CA SER A 131 -0.68 5.41 3.82
C SER A 131 -0.02 4.85 2.55
N TYR A 132 0.57 5.70 1.72
CA TYR A 132 1.27 5.31 0.51
C TYR A 132 2.47 4.42 0.79
N VAL A 133 3.35 4.80 1.71
CA VAL A 133 4.54 3.99 2.08
C VAL A 133 4.13 2.65 2.66
N SER A 134 3.09 2.63 3.51
CA SER A 134 2.66 1.41 4.19
C SER A 134 2.07 0.36 3.27
N VAL A 135 1.46 0.76 2.16
CA VAL A 135 0.71 -0.16 1.30
C VAL A 135 1.29 -0.24 -0.10
N SER A 136 1.43 0.88 -0.79
CA SER A 136 1.82 0.89 -2.20
C SER A 136 3.29 0.56 -2.40
N LEU A 137 4.17 1.17 -1.62
CA LEU A 137 5.61 0.96 -1.76
C LEU A 137 6.02 -0.45 -1.33
N LEU A 138 5.51 -0.91 -0.18
CA LEU A 138 5.84 -2.24 0.32
C LEU A 138 5.23 -3.36 -0.54
N SER A 139 3.98 -3.22 -0.98
CA SER A 139 3.37 -4.19 -1.90
C SER A 139 4.07 -4.22 -3.26
N GLY A 140 4.51 -3.06 -3.77
CA GLY A 140 5.29 -2.98 -5.00
C GLY A 140 6.63 -3.72 -4.89
N ILE A 141 7.35 -3.56 -3.78
CA ILE A 141 8.59 -4.31 -3.51
C ILE A 141 8.33 -5.82 -3.48
N VAL A 142 7.30 -6.27 -2.77
CA VAL A 142 6.96 -7.69 -2.70
C VAL A 142 6.60 -8.25 -4.07
N SER A 143 5.79 -7.55 -4.86
CA SER A 143 5.43 -7.94 -6.22
C SER A 143 6.66 -8.01 -7.14
N PHE A 144 7.57 -7.04 -7.05
CA PHE A 144 8.80 -7.01 -7.82
C PHE A 144 9.72 -8.20 -7.48
N VAL A 145 9.94 -8.45 -6.19
CA VAL A 145 10.75 -9.59 -5.72
C VAL A 145 10.13 -10.90 -6.17
N SER A 146 8.81 -11.06 -6.04
CA SER A 146 8.09 -12.24 -6.49
C SER A 146 8.23 -12.46 -8.00
N ALA A 147 8.15 -11.40 -8.80
CA ALA A 147 8.32 -11.48 -10.25
C ALA A 147 9.76 -11.87 -10.64
N MET A 148 10.78 -11.33 -9.94
CA MET A 148 12.17 -11.74 -10.15
C MET A 148 12.38 -13.23 -9.84
N PHE A 149 11.87 -13.71 -8.71
CA PHE A 149 11.95 -15.14 -8.37
C PHE A 149 11.29 -16.01 -9.44
N PHE A 150 10.09 -15.63 -9.90
CA PHE A 150 9.42 -16.34 -10.98
C PHE A 150 10.25 -16.38 -12.27
N GLY A 151 10.83 -15.26 -12.68
CA GLY A 151 11.70 -15.18 -13.86
C GLY A 151 12.89 -16.12 -13.75
N PHE A 152 13.54 -16.18 -12.59
CA PHE A 152 14.67 -17.09 -12.36
C PHE A 152 14.30 -18.57 -12.41
N PHE A 153 13.13 -18.95 -11.93
CA PHE A 153 12.69 -20.36 -11.91
C PHE A 153 12.13 -20.83 -13.24
N THR A 154 11.53 -19.94 -14.04
CA THR A 154 10.93 -20.29 -15.33
C THR A 154 11.92 -20.20 -16.48
N SER A 155 12.94 -19.39 -16.39
CA SER A 155 13.96 -19.23 -17.43
C SER A 155 15.37 -19.18 -16.82
N PRO A 156 15.96 -20.34 -16.45
CA PRO A 156 17.32 -20.40 -15.88
C PRO A 156 18.44 -20.03 -16.85
N VAL A 157 18.12 -19.52 -18.04
CA VAL A 157 19.05 -19.19 -19.13
C VAL A 157 19.15 -17.67 -19.39
N LEU A 158 18.69 -16.85 -18.44
CA LEU A 158 18.94 -15.39 -18.49
C LEU A 158 20.11 -15.03 -17.58
#